data_09cf7d465548e051baa24432a8d846ba
#
_entry.id   09cf7d465548e051baa24432a8d846ba
#
_cell.length_a   1.000
_cell.length_b   1.000
_cell.length_c   1.000
_cell.angle_alpha   90.00
_cell.angle_beta   90.00
_cell.angle_gamma   90.00
#
_symmetry.space_group_name_H-M   'P 1'
#
loop_
_entity.id
_entity.type
_entity.pdbx_description
1 polymer ?
#
loop_
_entity_poly.entity_id
_entity_poly.type
_entity_poly.pdbx_seq_one_letter_code
_entity_poly.pdbx_strand_id
1 'polypeptide(L)'
;MKNVINFYYNLYPENIFQTMRGYYFFIGKWRYFFVQYLDDIDEVKKIYDRHLYLLNNNIYVHHIIVNKDGNVLTFIDGKYYVLMLTVYYDKKISFDDVAFFSSKIIFSDMVINNGSIWALKNDSLEYQVNMLGYNYPLMRESFSYFLAFGETAIQLFNSIEKNAFLSFSHKRVEYLEDSYDFYNPFNILIDYRVRDVVEYLKSKFFSGLDIFDDMVNYFNKNNLSYDEYLIFLARMLYPTYYFDLIEEIIKGKKKDDDLSELIN
;
A
#
# COMPACT_ATOMS: atom_id res chain seq x y z
N MET A 1 9.24 -27.74 7.17
CA MET A 1 8.72 -26.96 6.03
C MET A 1 8.85 -27.68 4.70
N LYS A 2 10.01 -28.33 4.35
CA LYS A 2 10.20 -29.03 3.06
C LYS A 2 9.09 -30.09 2.80
N ASN A 3 8.80 -30.93 3.79
CA ASN A 3 7.74 -31.95 3.68
C ASN A 3 6.34 -31.34 3.47
N VAL A 4 6.09 -30.17 4.01
CA VAL A 4 4.83 -29.42 3.82
C VAL A 4 4.70 -28.98 2.36
N ILE A 5 5.74 -28.35 1.80
CA ILE A 5 5.75 -27.89 0.41
C ILE A 5 5.57 -29.09 -0.54
N ASN A 6 6.30 -30.17 -0.30
CA ASN A 6 6.19 -31.39 -1.10
C ASN A 6 4.76 -31.97 -1.04
N PHE A 7 4.17 -32.05 0.15
CA PHE A 7 2.86 -32.65 0.36
C PHE A 7 1.71 -31.83 -0.23
N TYR A 8 1.70 -30.51 0.03
CA TYR A 8 0.57 -29.67 -0.37
C TYR A 8 0.66 -29.13 -1.81
N TYR A 9 1.88 -28.98 -2.35
CA TYR A 9 2.07 -28.32 -3.64
C TYR A 9 2.74 -29.19 -4.69
N ASN A 10 3.15 -30.42 -4.33
CA ASN A 10 3.92 -31.30 -5.20
C ASN A 10 5.19 -30.64 -5.78
N LEU A 11 5.82 -29.79 -4.97
CA LEU A 11 7.05 -29.09 -5.29
C LEU A 11 8.21 -29.66 -4.44
N TYR A 12 9.38 -29.86 -5.06
CA TYR A 12 10.51 -30.56 -4.45
C TYR A 12 11.76 -29.66 -4.43
N PRO A 13 11.78 -28.58 -3.61
CA PRO A 13 12.95 -27.72 -3.52
C PRO A 13 14.14 -28.45 -2.93
N GLU A 14 15.34 -28.19 -3.45
CA GLU A 14 16.59 -28.71 -2.84
C GLU A 14 16.83 -28.04 -1.50
N ASN A 15 16.73 -26.72 -1.45
CA ASN A 15 16.93 -25.90 -0.26
C ASN A 15 15.73 -24.98 -0.01
N ILE A 16 15.45 -24.73 1.28
CA ILE A 16 14.45 -23.75 1.72
C ILE A 16 15.15 -22.79 2.68
N PHE A 17 14.97 -21.49 2.44
CA PHE A 17 15.58 -20.41 3.21
C PHE A 17 14.49 -19.73 4.03
N GLN A 18 14.79 -19.44 5.29
CA GLN A 18 13.88 -18.71 6.16
C GLN A 18 14.19 -17.21 6.12
N THR A 19 13.14 -16.40 6.13
CA THR A 19 13.21 -14.94 6.25
C THR A 19 12.24 -14.45 7.33
N MET A 20 12.26 -13.17 7.63
CA MET A 20 11.28 -12.58 8.57
C MET A 20 9.83 -12.71 8.08
N ARG A 21 9.60 -12.77 6.75
CA ARG A 21 8.27 -12.89 6.13
C ARG A 21 7.78 -14.33 6.01
N GLY A 22 8.66 -15.32 6.13
CA GLY A 22 8.35 -16.74 5.95
C GLY A 22 9.50 -17.48 5.30
N TYR A 23 9.22 -18.26 4.27
CA TYR A 23 10.22 -19.11 3.61
C TYR A 23 10.26 -18.78 2.12
N TYR A 24 11.45 -18.92 1.52
CA TYR A 24 11.57 -18.92 0.06
C TYR A 24 12.45 -20.08 -0.42
N PHE A 25 12.26 -20.46 -1.67
CA PHE A 25 13.04 -21.50 -2.33
C PHE A 25 13.04 -21.32 -3.84
N PHE A 26 13.92 -22.04 -4.51
CA PHE A 26 14.00 -22.04 -5.96
C PHE A 26 13.65 -23.41 -6.53
N ILE A 27 12.99 -23.41 -7.69
CA ILE A 27 12.85 -24.57 -8.58
C ILE A 27 13.22 -24.11 -9.98
N GLY A 28 14.35 -24.56 -10.48
CA GLY A 28 14.96 -24.00 -11.68
C GLY A 28 15.24 -22.51 -11.51
N LYS A 29 14.74 -21.69 -12.44
CA LYS A 29 14.88 -20.21 -12.39
C LYS A 29 13.79 -19.49 -11.60
N TRP A 30 12.81 -20.22 -11.10
CA TRP A 30 11.64 -19.64 -10.45
C TRP A 30 11.85 -19.57 -8.95
N ARG A 31 11.52 -18.42 -8.36
CA ARG A 31 11.55 -18.20 -6.92
C ARG A 31 10.14 -18.27 -6.35
N TYR A 32 9.98 -19.06 -5.31
CA TYR A 32 8.73 -19.25 -4.61
C TYR A 32 8.85 -18.64 -3.21
N PHE A 33 7.78 -17.98 -2.76
CA PHE A 33 7.64 -17.51 -1.39
C PHE A 33 6.47 -18.22 -0.72
N PHE A 34 6.75 -18.84 0.40
CA PHE A 34 5.75 -19.45 1.27
C PHE A 34 5.66 -18.63 2.54
N VAL A 35 4.66 -17.75 2.63
CA VAL A 35 4.55 -16.72 3.65
C VAL A 35 3.32 -16.93 4.50
N GLN A 36 3.41 -16.55 5.78
CA GLN A 36 2.26 -16.56 6.67
C GLN A 36 1.25 -15.51 6.23
N TYR A 37 -0.02 -15.92 6.13
CA TYR A 37 -1.14 -15.04 5.88
C TYR A 37 -1.66 -14.49 7.21
N LEU A 38 -1.77 -13.18 7.32
CA LEU A 38 -2.13 -12.48 8.57
C LEU A 38 -3.40 -11.63 8.44
N ASP A 39 -3.89 -11.45 7.21
CA ASP A 39 -5.10 -10.68 6.93
C ASP A 39 -6.38 -11.51 7.17
N ASP A 40 -7.53 -10.92 6.92
CA ASP A 40 -8.84 -11.58 7.06
C ASP A 40 -9.02 -12.71 6.05
N ILE A 41 -9.35 -13.90 6.57
CA ILE A 41 -9.56 -15.12 5.77
C ILE A 41 -10.75 -14.95 4.82
N ASP A 42 -11.76 -14.21 5.21
CA ASP A 42 -12.96 -14.00 4.39
C ASP A 42 -12.68 -13.17 3.12
N GLU A 43 -11.60 -12.39 3.12
CA GLU A 43 -11.14 -11.60 1.96
C GLU A 43 -10.32 -12.42 0.93
N VAL A 44 -9.84 -13.61 1.29
CA VAL A 44 -8.93 -14.41 0.45
C VAL A 44 -9.53 -14.71 -0.92
N LYS A 45 -10.81 -15.06 -0.98
CA LYS A 45 -11.49 -15.34 -2.24
C LYS A 45 -11.52 -14.11 -3.14
N LYS A 46 -11.85 -12.94 -2.61
CA LYS A 46 -11.90 -11.67 -3.37
C LYS A 46 -10.49 -11.30 -3.88
N ILE A 47 -9.46 -11.52 -3.07
CA ILE A 47 -8.07 -11.27 -3.45
C ILE A 47 -7.66 -12.22 -4.58
N TYR A 48 -8.03 -13.50 -4.50
CA TYR A 48 -7.72 -14.48 -5.53
C TYR A 48 -8.45 -14.21 -6.84
N ASP A 49 -9.73 -13.86 -6.79
CA ASP A 49 -10.51 -13.49 -7.97
C ASP A 49 -9.92 -12.25 -8.66
N ARG A 50 -9.51 -11.24 -7.87
CA ARG A 50 -8.81 -10.04 -8.37
C ARG A 50 -7.44 -10.40 -8.98
N HIS A 51 -6.67 -11.27 -8.35
CA HIS A 51 -5.40 -11.78 -8.89
C HIS A 51 -5.58 -12.42 -10.26
N LEU A 52 -6.60 -13.30 -10.43
CA LEU A 52 -6.90 -13.92 -11.71
C LEU A 52 -7.30 -12.88 -12.75
N TYR A 53 -8.11 -11.89 -12.36
CA TYR A 53 -8.50 -10.79 -13.25
C TYR A 53 -7.26 -10.01 -13.74
N LEU A 54 -6.32 -9.67 -12.86
CA LEU A 54 -5.09 -8.95 -13.22
C LEU A 54 -4.28 -9.74 -14.25
N LEU A 55 -4.05 -11.02 -14.00
CA LEU A 55 -3.29 -11.89 -14.91
C LEU A 55 -3.97 -12.03 -16.28
N ASN A 56 -5.29 -12.22 -16.30
CA ASN A 56 -6.07 -12.33 -17.54
C ASN A 56 -6.05 -11.04 -18.38
N ASN A 57 -5.82 -9.89 -17.75
CA ASN A 57 -5.67 -8.58 -18.41
C ASN A 57 -4.20 -8.19 -18.66
N ASN A 58 -3.27 -9.13 -18.59
CA ASN A 58 -1.83 -8.92 -18.77
C ASN A 58 -1.24 -7.87 -17.81
N ILE A 59 -1.81 -7.75 -16.61
CA ILE A 59 -1.25 -6.95 -15.54
C ILE A 59 -0.44 -7.90 -14.64
N TYR A 60 0.87 -7.73 -14.64
CA TYR A 60 1.74 -8.62 -13.88
C TYR A 60 1.56 -8.42 -12.37
N VAL A 61 1.38 -9.54 -11.67
CA VAL A 61 1.47 -9.67 -10.22
C VAL A 61 2.06 -11.03 -9.89
N HIS A 62 2.52 -11.25 -8.68
CA HIS A 62 3.00 -12.57 -8.28
C HIS A 62 1.88 -13.59 -8.37
N HIS A 63 2.20 -14.78 -8.88
CA HIS A 63 1.22 -15.84 -9.08
C HIS A 63 0.92 -16.55 -7.77
N ILE A 64 -0.31 -16.50 -7.31
CA ILE A 64 -0.77 -17.32 -6.19
C ILE A 64 -0.89 -18.77 -6.67
N ILE A 65 -0.24 -19.68 -5.97
CA ILE A 65 -0.28 -21.11 -6.26
C ILE A 65 -1.24 -21.79 -5.28
N VAL A 66 -2.31 -22.34 -5.80
CA VAL A 66 -3.25 -23.12 -4.99
C VAL A 66 -2.63 -24.47 -4.59
N ASN A 67 -3.00 -24.96 -3.41
CA ASN A 67 -2.55 -26.26 -2.95
C ASN A 67 -3.28 -27.41 -3.68
N LYS A 68 -2.89 -28.66 -3.45
CA LYS A 68 -3.46 -29.85 -4.08
C LYS A 68 -4.98 -30.02 -3.85
N ASP A 69 -5.52 -29.40 -2.81
CA ASP A 69 -6.94 -29.43 -2.47
C ASP A 69 -7.71 -28.25 -3.12
N GLY A 70 -7.03 -27.45 -3.95
CA GLY A 70 -7.60 -26.30 -4.65
C GLY A 70 -7.72 -25.03 -3.78
N ASN A 71 -7.17 -25.03 -2.57
CA ASN A 71 -7.25 -23.90 -1.66
C ASN A 71 -6.07 -22.92 -1.86
N VAL A 72 -6.36 -21.64 -1.77
CA VAL A 72 -5.37 -20.55 -1.78
C VAL A 72 -4.50 -20.59 -0.52
N LEU A 73 -5.12 -20.86 0.62
CA LEU A 73 -4.43 -20.94 1.90
C LEU A 73 -4.18 -22.41 2.30
N THR A 74 -3.04 -22.62 2.93
CA THR A 74 -2.69 -23.91 3.56
C THR A 74 -2.60 -23.71 5.07
N PHE A 75 -3.38 -24.47 5.82
CA PHE A 75 -3.39 -24.43 7.28
C PHE A 75 -2.36 -25.40 7.87
N ILE A 76 -1.44 -24.88 8.70
CA ILE A 76 -0.34 -25.65 9.29
C ILE A 76 -0.08 -25.11 10.70
N ASP A 77 -0.10 -25.99 11.69
CA ASP A 77 0.24 -25.67 13.08
C ASP A 77 -0.47 -24.41 13.62
N GLY A 78 -1.79 -24.29 13.32
CA GLY A 78 -2.59 -23.18 13.79
C GLY A 78 -2.46 -21.88 12.97
N LYS A 79 -1.73 -21.89 11.84
CA LYS A 79 -1.47 -20.72 11.02
C LYS A 79 -1.82 -20.97 9.56
N TYR A 80 -2.23 -19.92 8.88
CA TYR A 80 -2.46 -19.94 7.44
C TYR A 80 -1.23 -19.47 6.67
N TYR A 81 -0.96 -20.13 5.56
CA TYR A 81 0.15 -19.79 4.65
C TYR A 81 -0.34 -19.73 3.22
N VAL A 82 0.30 -18.88 2.43
CA VAL A 82 0.10 -18.78 0.98
C VAL A 82 1.42 -19.05 0.25
N LEU A 83 1.34 -19.74 -0.88
CA LEU A 83 2.46 -19.92 -1.78
C LEU A 83 2.34 -18.98 -2.97
N MET A 84 3.38 -18.21 -3.25
CA MET A 84 3.47 -17.33 -4.40
C MET A 84 4.71 -17.64 -5.23
N LEU A 85 4.54 -17.62 -6.57
CA LEU A 85 5.63 -17.66 -7.53
C LEU A 85 5.97 -16.22 -7.94
N THR A 86 7.24 -15.85 -7.86
CA THR A 86 7.71 -14.51 -8.22
C THR A 86 8.70 -14.58 -9.38
N VAL A 87 8.62 -13.59 -10.27
CA VAL A 87 9.58 -13.42 -11.38
C VAL A 87 10.50 -12.23 -11.12
N TYR A 88 9.94 -11.11 -10.61
CA TYR A 88 10.70 -9.92 -10.24
C TYR A 88 10.91 -9.88 -8.72
N TYR A 89 12.11 -10.13 -8.24
CA TYR A 89 12.37 -10.21 -6.80
C TYR A 89 13.51 -9.35 -6.28
N ASP A 90 14.35 -8.83 -7.16
CA ASP A 90 15.51 -7.99 -6.76
C ASP A 90 15.50 -6.62 -7.47
N LYS A 91 14.33 -6.19 -7.96
CA LYS A 91 14.14 -4.89 -8.61
C LYS A 91 13.45 -3.92 -7.65
N LYS A 92 13.93 -2.69 -7.60
CA LYS A 92 13.18 -1.58 -7.01
C LYS A 92 12.16 -1.08 -8.02
N ILE A 93 10.99 -0.67 -7.53
CA ILE A 93 9.97 -0.08 -8.39
C ILE A 93 10.41 1.30 -8.87
N SER A 94 9.97 1.65 -10.05
CA SER A 94 10.14 2.96 -10.67
C SER A 94 8.81 3.72 -10.68
N PHE A 95 8.87 5.01 -10.98
CA PHE A 95 7.67 5.80 -11.22
C PHE A 95 6.82 5.24 -12.38
N ASP A 96 7.46 4.70 -13.43
CA ASP A 96 6.76 4.10 -14.56
C ASP A 96 5.99 2.83 -14.16
N ASP A 97 6.50 2.04 -13.22
CA ASP A 97 5.76 0.88 -12.70
C ASP A 97 4.47 1.33 -11.99
N VAL A 98 4.52 2.40 -11.19
CA VAL A 98 3.35 2.99 -10.50
C VAL A 98 2.37 3.61 -11.50
N ALA A 99 2.87 4.41 -12.45
CA ALA A 99 2.06 5.04 -13.48
C ALA A 99 1.37 4.01 -14.38
N PHE A 100 1.99 2.85 -14.62
CA PHE A 100 1.38 1.74 -15.35
C PHE A 100 0.12 1.22 -14.65
N PHE A 101 0.15 0.96 -13.35
CA PHE A 101 -1.04 0.55 -12.59
C PHE A 101 -2.11 1.64 -12.59
N SER A 102 -1.72 2.88 -12.36
CA SER A 102 -2.60 4.06 -12.44
C SER A 102 -3.33 4.18 -13.78
N SER A 103 -2.70 3.76 -14.89
CA SER A 103 -3.29 3.79 -16.23
C SER A 103 -4.37 2.72 -16.47
N LYS A 104 -4.47 1.71 -15.60
CA LYS A 104 -5.41 0.58 -15.75
C LYS A 104 -6.76 0.92 -15.16
N ILE A 105 -7.55 1.68 -15.89
CA ILE A 105 -8.87 2.15 -15.48
C ILE A 105 -9.83 0.97 -15.29
N ILE A 106 -10.56 1.02 -14.19
CA ILE A 106 -11.63 0.08 -13.83
C ILE A 106 -12.95 0.84 -13.87
N PHE A 107 -13.91 0.32 -14.62
CA PHE A 107 -15.27 0.82 -14.60
C PHE A 107 -16.04 0.11 -13.48
N SER A 108 -16.38 0.81 -12.44
CA SER A 108 -17.08 0.29 -11.27
C SER A 108 -17.92 1.38 -10.62
N ASP A 109 -19.08 1.01 -10.11
CA ASP A 109 -19.94 1.89 -9.31
C ASP A 109 -19.46 1.98 -7.84
N MET A 110 -18.27 1.48 -7.53
CA MET A 110 -17.71 1.53 -6.18
C MET A 110 -17.48 2.97 -5.76
N VAL A 111 -17.97 3.31 -4.57
CA VAL A 111 -17.74 4.61 -3.94
C VAL A 111 -16.58 4.47 -2.95
N ILE A 112 -15.51 5.23 -3.20
CA ILE A 112 -14.37 5.33 -2.29
C ILE A 112 -14.60 6.53 -1.37
N ASN A 113 -14.68 6.27 -0.07
CA ASN A 113 -14.95 7.31 0.93
C ASN A 113 -13.72 7.60 1.81
N ASN A 114 -12.63 8.05 1.18
CA ASN A 114 -11.41 8.41 1.91
C ASN A 114 -11.65 9.61 2.85
N GLY A 115 -12.50 10.54 2.50
CA GLY A 115 -12.80 11.71 3.33
C GLY A 115 -13.31 11.33 4.73
N SER A 116 -14.25 10.37 4.82
CA SER A 116 -14.73 9.88 6.12
C SER A 116 -13.67 9.13 6.91
N ILE A 117 -12.82 8.35 6.23
CA ILE A 117 -11.72 7.63 6.90
C ILE A 117 -10.72 8.63 7.47
N TRP A 118 -10.37 9.66 6.71
CA TRP A 118 -9.47 10.72 7.17
C TRP A 118 -10.07 11.54 8.33
N ALA A 119 -11.36 11.87 8.26
CA ALA A 119 -12.04 12.56 9.34
C ALA A 119 -11.99 11.78 10.66
N LEU A 120 -12.32 10.47 10.60
CA LEU A 120 -12.22 9.60 11.78
C LEU A 120 -10.79 9.50 12.33
N LYS A 121 -9.78 9.50 11.46
CA LYS A 121 -8.38 9.51 11.89
C LYS A 121 -8.00 10.83 12.54
N ASN A 122 -8.41 11.97 11.96
CA ASN A 122 -8.19 13.30 12.53
C ASN A 122 -8.81 13.41 13.93
N ASP A 123 -10.09 13.06 14.08
CA ASP A 123 -10.81 13.11 15.36
C ASP A 123 -10.12 12.24 16.42
N SER A 124 -9.71 11.04 16.03
CA SER A 124 -9.02 10.11 16.93
C SER A 124 -7.66 10.65 17.39
N LEU A 125 -6.88 11.23 16.47
CA LEU A 125 -5.57 11.79 16.79
C LEU A 125 -5.71 13.07 17.61
N GLU A 126 -6.65 13.94 17.29
CA GLU A 126 -6.92 15.14 18.07
C GLU A 126 -7.25 14.79 19.53
N TYR A 127 -8.13 13.81 19.73
CA TYR A 127 -8.43 13.31 21.07
C TYR A 127 -7.18 12.79 21.80
N GLN A 128 -6.36 11.96 21.13
CA GLN A 128 -5.17 11.38 21.73
C GLN A 128 -4.11 12.46 22.07
N VAL A 129 -3.89 13.41 21.16
CA VAL A 129 -2.93 14.51 21.39
C VAL A 129 -3.42 15.44 22.51
N ASN A 130 -4.70 15.73 22.61
CA ASN A 130 -5.27 16.49 23.73
C ASN A 130 -5.07 15.79 25.08
N MET A 131 -5.12 14.46 25.12
CA MET A 131 -4.95 13.69 26.35
C MET A 131 -3.50 13.46 26.75
N LEU A 132 -2.60 13.27 25.79
CA LEU A 132 -1.23 12.79 26.01
C LEU A 132 -0.15 13.81 25.64
N GLY A 133 -0.50 14.83 24.84
CA GLY A 133 0.45 15.76 24.21
C GLY A 133 1.28 16.59 25.18
N TYR A 134 0.86 16.70 26.47
CA TYR A 134 1.66 17.40 27.47
C TYR A 134 3.02 16.69 27.73
N ASN A 135 3.14 15.38 27.43
CA ASN A 135 4.37 14.61 27.51
C ASN A 135 5.27 14.76 26.27
N TYR A 136 4.74 15.35 25.19
CA TYR A 136 5.34 15.42 23.87
C TYR A 136 5.31 16.86 23.34
N PRO A 137 6.29 17.71 23.70
CA PRO A 137 6.28 19.13 23.35
C PRO A 137 6.19 19.43 21.86
N LEU A 138 6.99 18.75 21.01
CA LEU A 138 6.99 18.96 19.54
C LEU A 138 5.66 18.54 18.92
N MET A 139 5.11 17.41 19.36
CA MET A 139 3.78 16.96 18.95
C MET A 139 2.72 18.02 19.26
N ARG A 140 2.68 18.52 20.49
CA ARG A 140 1.70 19.51 20.91
C ARG A 140 1.81 20.83 20.14
N GLU A 141 3.02 21.28 19.85
CA GLU A 141 3.26 22.55 19.15
C GLU A 141 2.92 22.47 17.66
N SER A 142 3.19 21.32 17.01
CA SER A 142 3.00 21.15 15.57
C SER A 142 1.64 20.60 15.16
N PHE A 143 0.94 19.90 16.06
CA PHE A 143 -0.26 19.11 15.70
C PHE A 143 -1.35 19.96 15.03
N SER A 144 -1.68 21.13 15.57
CA SER A 144 -2.74 21.98 15.02
C SER A 144 -2.47 22.44 13.60
N TYR A 145 -1.20 22.64 13.24
CA TYR A 145 -0.78 23.01 11.89
C TYR A 145 -1.05 21.86 10.89
N PHE A 146 -0.62 20.64 11.22
CA PHE A 146 -0.85 19.48 10.37
C PHE A 146 -2.33 19.05 10.37
N LEU A 147 -3.05 19.20 11.47
CA LEU A 147 -4.49 18.98 11.52
C LEU A 147 -5.23 19.87 10.53
N ALA A 148 -4.84 21.15 10.41
CA ALA A 148 -5.43 22.07 9.45
C ALA A 148 -5.22 21.62 7.98
N PHE A 149 -4.06 21.05 7.64
CA PHE A 149 -3.88 20.41 6.32
C PHE A 149 -4.79 19.20 6.14
N GLY A 150 -4.93 18.36 7.17
CA GLY A 150 -5.85 17.22 7.15
C GLY A 150 -7.29 17.64 6.89
N GLU A 151 -7.78 18.66 7.60
CA GLU A 151 -9.13 19.22 7.41
C GLU A 151 -9.32 19.83 6.01
N THR A 152 -8.32 20.57 5.51
CA THR A 152 -8.34 21.11 4.15
C THR A 152 -8.41 19.99 3.10
N ALA A 153 -7.63 18.93 3.28
CA ALA A 153 -7.66 17.76 2.42
C ALA A 153 -9.03 17.08 2.40
N ILE A 154 -9.67 16.94 3.57
CA ILE A 154 -11.01 16.38 3.70
C ILE A 154 -12.04 17.25 2.98
N GLN A 155 -11.99 18.58 3.14
CA GLN A 155 -12.88 19.50 2.45
C GLN A 155 -12.74 19.40 0.93
N LEU A 156 -11.50 19.39 0.40
CA LEU A 156 -11.24 19.21 -1.01
C LEU A 156 -11.78 17.88 -1.52
N PHE A 157 -11.51 16.79 -0.80
CA PHE A 157 -11.98 15.46 -1.19
C PHE A 157 -13.52 15.37 -1.18
N ASN A 158 -14.19 16.00 -0.24
CA ASN A 158 -15.64 15.99 -0.13
C ASN A 158 -16.31 16.91 -1.16
N SER A 159 -15.58 17.82 -1.81
CA SER A 159 -16.10 18.71 -2.86
C SER A 159 -16.15 18.06 -4.25
N ILE A 160 -15.58 16.87 -4.45
CA ILE A 160 -15.58 16.19 -5.73
C ILE A 160 -16.97 15.68 -6.13
N GLU A 161 -17.28 15.75 -7.43
CA GLU A 161 -18.54 15.28 -8.03
C GLU A 161 -18.52 13.79 -8.42
N LYS A 162 -17.46 13.06 -8.05
CA LYS A 162 -17.25 11.62 -8.32
C LYS A 162 -17.05 11.26 -9.79
N ASN A 163 -16.54 12.18 -10.61
CA ASN A 163 -16.16 11.95 -12.00
C ASN A 163 -14.70 11.49 -12.16
N ALA A 164 -14.16 10.83 -11.14
CA ALA A 164 -12.79 10.35 -11.11
C ALA A 164 -12.73 8.85 -11.40
N PHE A 165 -11.73 8.46 -12.18
CA PHE A 165 -11.52 7.07 -12.53
C PHE A 165 -10.90 6.26 -11.39
N LEU A 166 -11.33 5.00 -11.29
CA LEU A 166 -10.72 4.00 -10.42
C LEU A 166 -9.66 3.19 -11.17
N SER A 167 -8.68 2.70 -10.44
CA SER A 167 -7.67 1.77 -10.92
C SER A 167 -7.29 0.76 -9.84
N PHE A 168 -6.49 -0.23 -10.24
CA PHE A 168 -5.77 -1.03 -9.25
C PHE A 168 -4.71 -0.17 -8.59
N SER A 169 -4.72 -0.19 -7.28
CA SER A 169 -3.85 0.57 -6.40
C SER A 169 -3.31 -0.36 -5.32
N HIS A 170 -2.40 0.11 -4.50
CA HIS A 170 -1.75 -0.68 -3.46
C HIS A 170 -2.16 -0.19 -2.06
N LYS A 171 -2.10 -1.07 -1.07
CA LYS A 171 -2.31 -0.69 0.34
C LYS A 171 -1.35 0.42 0.75
N ARG A 172 -0.10 0.31 0.30
CA ARG A 172 0.96 1.31 0.47
C ARG A 172 1.89 1.29 -0.74
N VAL A 173 2.44 2.42 -1.10
CA VAL A 173 3.48 2.57 -2.13
C VAL A 173 4.56 3.47 -1.57
N GLU A 174 5.81 3.05 -1.66
CA GLU A 174 6.97 3.83 -1.22
C GLU A 174 8.00 3.98 -2.35
N TYR A 175 8.72 5.08 -2.32
CA TYR A 175 9.86 5.28 -3.21
C TYR A 175 10.92 4.21 -2.95
N LEU A 176 11.45 3.59 -4.00
CA LEU A 176 12.38 2.46 -3.92
C LEU A 176 11.85 1.22 -3.18
N GLU A 177 10.54 1.04 -3.14
CA GLU A 177 9.93 -0.18 -2.63
C GLU A 177 10.43 -1.42 -3.40
N ASP A 178 10.49 -2.55 -2.72
CA ASP A 178 10.85 -3.81 -3.37
C ASP A 178 9.72 -4.30 -4.28
N SER A 179 10.08 -4.75 -5.47
CA SER A 179 9.12 -5.34 -6.41
C SER A 179 8.32 -6.51 -5.82
N TYR A 180 8.88 -7.19 -4.82
CA TYR A 180 8.15 -8.25 -4.10
C TYR A 180 6.90 -7.69 -3.42
N ASP A 181 6.98 -6.56 -2.72
CA ASP A 181 5.84 -5.98 -2.02
C ASP A 181 4.87 -5.31 -2.98
N PHE A 182 5.39 -4.63 -3.98
CA PHE A 182 4.58 -3.94 -4.99
C PHE A 182 3.76 -4.92 -5.84
N TYR A 183 4.35 -5.99 -6.35
CA TYR A 183 3.63 -6.98 -7.16
C TYR A 183 2.91 -8.06 -6.35
N ASN A 184 2.85 -7.93 -5.03
CA ASN A 184 2.14 -8.85 -4.16
C ASN A 184 0.63 -8.65 -4.27
N PRO A 185 -0.14 -9.65 -4.77
CA PRO A 185 -1.58 -9.50 -4.98
C PRO A 185 -2.38 -9.24 -3.69
N PHE A 186 -1.83 -9.57 -2.52
CA PHE A 186 -2.43 -9.27 -1.22
C PHE A 186 -2.31 -7.78 -0.83
N ASN A 187 -1.44 -7.03 -1.49
CA ASN A 187 -1.28 -5.58 -1.29
C ASN A 187 -2.14 -4.77 -2.26
N ILE A 188 -2.77 -5.38 -3.27
CA ILE A 188 -3.54 -4.68 -4.28
C ILE A 188 -4.98 -4.45 -3.81
N LEU A 189 -5.48 -3.25 -4.06
CA LEU A 189 -6.84 -2.82 -3.82
C LEU A 189 -7.38 -2.03 -5.02
N ILE A 190 -8.61 -1.53 -4.95
CA ILE A 190 -9.17 -0.60 -5.93
C ILE A 190 -9.34 0.75 -5.24
N ASP A 191 -8.81 1.81 -5.88
CA ASP A 191 -8.95 3.20 -5.40
C ASP A 191 -8.88 4.16 -6.60
N TYR A 192 -8.99 5.46 -6.36
CA TYR A 192 -8.79 6.46 -7.40
C TYR A 192 -7.40 6.32 -8.04
N ARG A 193 -7.34 6.39 -9.37
CA ARG A 193 -6.11 6.11 -10.13
C ARG A 193 -4.91 6.98 -9.76
N VAL A 194 -5.15 8.15 -9.19
CA VAL A 194 -4.08 9.06 -8.74
C VAL A 194 -3.44 8.66 -7.41
N ARG A 195 -4.04 7.74 -6.65
CA ARG A 195 -3.61 7.38 -5.30
C ARG A 195 -2.14 6.97 -5.23
N ASP A 196 -1.76 5.93 -5.94
CA ASP A 196 -0.41 5.36 -5.85
C ASP A 196 0.66 6.33 -6.34
N VAL A 197 0.31 7.12 -7.36
CA VAL A 197 1.19 8.17 -7.87
C VAL A 197 1.48 9.19 -6.77
N VAL A 198 0.45 9.63 -6.05
CA VAL A 198 0.62 10.56 -4.94
C VAL A 198 1.45 9.95 -3.81
N GLU A 199 1.17 8.72 -3.40
CA GLU A 199 1.92 8.06 -2.31
C GLU A 199 3.40 7.90 -2.69
N TYR A 200 3.70 7.50 -3.93
CA TYR A 200 5.07 7.42 -4.43
C TYR A 200 5.77 8.78 -4.42
N LEU A 201 5.11 9.83 -4.94
CA LEU A 201 5.67 11.18 -4.99
C LEU A 201 5.93 11.73 -3.58
N LYS A 202 4.99 11.52 -2.65
CA LYS A 202 5.18 11.90 -1.24
C LYS A 202 6.37 11.18 -0.62
N SER A 203 6.47 9.86 -0.80
CA SER A 203 7.60 9.08 -0.30
C SER A 203 8.94 9.56 -0.88
N LYS A 204 8.97 9.86 -2.19
CA LYS A 204 10.16 10.41 -2.86
C LYS A 204 10.53 11.79 -2.30
N PHE A 205 9.54 12.67 -2.09
CA PHE A 205 9.73 14.00 -1.52
C PHE A 205 10.31 13.94 -0.10
N PHE A 206 9.72 13.11 0.77
CA PHE A 206 10.23 12.91 2.13
C PHE A 206 11.59 12.19 2.19
N SER A 207 12.03 11.61 1.06
CA SER A 207 13.41 11.13 0.90
C SER A 207 14.38 12.23 0.44
N GLY A 208 13.96 13.50 0.41
CA GLY A 208 14.77 14.67 0.05
C GLY A 208 14.98 14.85 -1.46
N LEU A 209 14.15 14.23 -2.29
CA LEU A 209 14.29 14.27 -3.75
C LEU A 209 13.22 15.15 -4.40
N ASP A 210 13.59 15.78 -5.52
CA ASP A 210 12.65 16.55 -6.34
C ASP A 210 11.64 15.62 -7.01
N ILE A 211 10.37 16.07 -7.02
CA ILE A 211 9.23 15.36 -7.58
C ILE A 211 8.58 16.11 -8.75
N PHE A 212 9.06 17.32 -9.07
CA PHE A 212 8.38 18.22 -9.99
C PHE A 212 8.28 17.62 -11.40
N ASP A 213 9.38 17.10 -11.93
CA ASP A 213 9.40 16.52 -13.27
C ASP A 213 8.50 15.28 -13.38
N ASP A 214 8.51 14.41 -12.38
CA ASP A 214 7.63 13.23 -12.34
C ASP A 214 6.16 13.64 -12.34
N MET A 215 5.81 14.64 -11.52
CA MET A 215 4.45 15.16 -11.41
C MET A 215 3.98 15.80 -12.74
N VAL A 216 4.80 16.66 -13.33
CA VAL A 216 4.47 17.32 -14.63
C VAL A 216 4.34 16.29 -15.74
N ASN A 217 5.26 15.32 -15.81
CA ASN A 217 5.19 14.23 -16.80
C ASN A 217 3.92 13.38 -16.62
N TYR A 218 3.53 13.10 -15.39
CA TYR A 218 2.30 12.37 -15.11
C TYR A 218 1.06 13.13 -15.60
N PHE A 219 0.96 14.42 -15.27
CA PHE A 219 -0.15 15.27 -15.72
C PHE A 219 -0.24 15.36 -17.25
N ASN A 220 0.89 15.57 -17.91
CA ASN A 220 0.94 15.69 -19.38
C ASN A 220 0.53 14.38 -20.08
N LYS A 221 0.79 13.22 -19.48
CA LYS A 221 0.48 11.92 -20.10
C LYS A 221 -0.94 11.42 -19.83
N ASN A 222 -1.64 11.91 -18.80
CA ASN A 222 -2.82 11.20 -18.29
C ASN A 222 -4.16 11.93 -18.40
N ASN A 223 -4.26 13.11 -18.98
CA ASN A 223 -5.52 13.85 -19.15
C ASN A 223 -6.45 13.71 -17.92
N LEU A 224 -6.01 14.20 -16.77
CA LEU A 224 -6.79 14.09 -15.54
C LEU A 224 -8.05 14.95 -15.61
N SER A 225 -9.16 14.45 -15.10
CA SER A 225 -10.37 15.25 -14.87
C SER A 225 -10.13 16.26 -13.73
N TYR A 226 -11.01 17.25 -13.62
CA TYR A 226 -10.95 18.22 -12.52
C TYR A 226 -11.03 17.53 -11.15
N ASP A 227 -11.91 16.55 -11.00
CA ASP A 227 -12.03 15.78 -9.76
C ASP A 227 -10.76 14.99 -9.43
N GLU A 228 -10.09 14.45 -10.43
CA GLU A 228 -8.82 13.76 -10.23
C GLU A 228 -7.69 14.69 -9.78
N TYR A 229 -7.66 15.94 -10.29
CA TYR A 229 -6.75 16.96 -9.76
C TYR A 229 -7.07 17.32 -8.31
N LEU A 230 -8.35 17.44 -7.94
CA LEU A 230 -8.74 17.69 -6.54
C LEU A 230 -8.37 16.53 -5.62
N ILE A 231 -8.57 15.29 -6.07
CA ILE A 231 -8.16 14.10 -5.29
C ILE A 231 -6.64 14.06 -5.14
N PHE A 232 -5.91 14.33 -6.24
CA PHE A 232 -4.45 14.40 -6.21
C PHE A 232 -3.98 15.43 -5.16
N LEU A 233 -4.52 16.65 -5.22
CA LEU A 233 -4.18 17.72 -4.29
C LEU A 233 -4.57 17.38 -2.85
N ALA A 234 -5.78 16.86 -2.64
CA ALA A 234 -6.24 16.43 -1.31
C ALA A 234 -5.31 15.39 -0.70
N ARG A 235 -4.91 14.38 -1.48
CA ARG A 235 -3.98 13.35 -1.02
C ARG A 235 -2.58 13.90 -0.78
N MET A 236 -2.09 14.84 -1.59
CA MET A 236 -0.80 15.49 -1.34
C MET A 236 -0.82 16.28 -0.03
N LEU A 237 -1.91 16.99 0.26
CA LEU A 237 -2.07 17.80 1.48
C LEU A 237 -2.30 16.94 2.73
N TYR A 238 -2.98 15.81 2.64
CA TYR A 238 -3.28 14.99 3.81
C TYR A 238 -1.98 14.47 4.46
N PRO A 239 -1.67 14.83 5.71
CA PRO A 239 -0.34 14.64 6.30
C PRO A 239 -0.13 13.21 6.84
N THR A 240 -0.23 12.20 5.97
CA THR A 240 -0.15 10.77 6.32
C THR A 240 1.10 10.46 7.13
N TYR A 241 2.28 10.90 6.67
CA TYR A 241 3.56 10.60 7.33
C TYR A 241 3.64 11.19 8.75
N TYR A 242 3.15 12.42 8.92
CA TYR A 242 3.10 13.06 10.23
C TYR A 242 2.16 12.33 11.17
N PHE A 243 0.96 11.97 10.72
CA PHE A 243 -0.02 11.26 11.54
C PHE A 243 0.42 9.83 11.89
N ASP A 244 1.04 9.13 10.97
CA ASP A 244 1.60 7.80 11.24
C ASP A 244 2.72 7.88 12.29
N LEU A 245 3.58 8.91 12.22
CA LEU A 245 4.63 9.13 13.21
C LEU A 245 4.06 9.47 14.59
N ILE A 246 3.02 10.31 14.66
CA ILE A 246 2.29 10.58 15.91
C ILE A 246 1.78 9.30 16.56
N GLU A 247 1.14 8.43 15.77
CA GLU A 247 0.67 7.14 16.28
C GLU A 247 1.81 6.27 16.83
N GLU A 248 2.95 6.26 16.17
CA GLU A 248 4.10 5.48 16.63
C GLU A 248 4.73 6.06 17.91
N ILE A 249 4.76 7.39 18.05
CA ILE A 249 5.20 8.06 19.29
C ILE A 249 4.27 7.72 20.44
N ILE A 250 2.95 7.83 20.24
CA ILE A 250 1.95 7.48 21.26
C ILE A 250 2.06 6.01 21.68
N LYS A 251 2.36 5.11 20.73
CA LYS A 251 2.59 3.67 21.00
C LYS A 251 3.96 3.39 21.63
N GLY A 252 4.80 4.40 21.86
CA GLY A 252 6.13 4.27 22.45
C GLY A 252 7.18 3.63 21.53
N LYS A 253 6.94 3.57 20.22
CA LYS A 253 7.87 3.01 19.23
C LYS A 253 8.86 4.04 18.70
N LYS A 254 8.49 5.31 18.75
CA LYS A 254 9.25 6.47 18.28
C LYS A 254 9.31 7.52 19.38
N LYS A 255 10.20 8.50 19.23
CA LYS A 255 10.37 9.63 20.16
C LYS A 255 9.76 10.90 19.59
N ASP A 256 9.41 11.86 20.46
CA ASP A 256 8.90 13.18 20.07
C ASP A 256 9.89 13.92 19.14
N ASP A 257 11.19 13.80 19.41
CA ASP A 257 12.26 14.41 18.61
C ASP A 257 12.28 13.93 17.15
N ASP A 258 11.74 12.74 16.85
CA ASP A 258 11.65 12.22 15.47
C ASP A 258 10.75 13.08 14.58
N LEU A 259 9.84 13.89 15.17
CA LEU A 259 9.01 14.86 14.45
C LEU A 259 9.81 16.00 13.83
N SER A 260 11.00 16.32 14.35
CA SER A 260 11.81 17.44 13.86
C SER A 260 12.16 17.33 12.37
N GLU A 261 12.30 16.12 11.84
CA GLU A 261 12.58 15.87 10.42
C GLU A 261 11.39 16.22 9.50
N LEU A 262 10.16 16.20 10.02
CA LEU A 262 8.95 16.53 9.25
C LEU A 262 8.50 17.98 9.43
N ILE A 263 8.97 18.66 10.50
CA ILE A 263 8.59 20.04 10.85
C ILE A 263 9.52 21.06 10.21
N ASN A 264 10.80 20.70 10.00
CA ASN A 264 11.83 21.57 9.39
C ASN A 264 11.89 21.37 7.88
#